data_f70bf9a1591116a03fa86ec99eefae1b
#
_entry.id   f70bf9a1591116a03fa86ec99eefae1b
#
_cell.length_a   1.000
_cell.length_b   1.000
_cell.length_c   1.000
_cell.angle_alpha   90.00
_cell.angle_beta   90.00
_cell.angle_gamma   90.00
#
_symmetry.space_group_name_H-M   'P 1'
#
loop_
_entity.id
_entity.type
_entity.pdbx_description
1 polymer ?
#
loop_
_entity_poly.entity_id
_entity_poly.type
_entity_poly.pdbx_seq_one_letter_code
_entity_poly.pdbx_strand_id
1 'polypeptide(L)'
;MDREKKCGDFWLTGSQTFRMMKRVTESLAGRAGIVRMEGLSNSEINGNHFPAFAVDIPALMGRMSVAPQMTISEVFARIYKGSMPRLYENEQVDREQYYESYLETYISRDIKDISQVVHETAF
;
A
#
# COMPACT_ATOMS: atom_id res chain seq x y z
N MET A 1 19.37 21.00 6.13
CA MET A 1 19.07 19.59 5.83
C MET A 1 20.25 18.82 5.22
N ASP A 2 21.16 19.48 4.51
CA ASP A 2 22.29 18.78 3.85
C ASP A 2 23.60 18.71 4.67
N ARG A 3 23.58 19.08 5.95
CA ARG A 3 24.84 19.24 6.74
C ARG A 3 25.49 17.95 7.20
N GLU A 4 24.80 16.84 7.31
CA GLU A 4 25.36 15.59 7.87
C GLU A 4 25.35 14.36 6.97
N LYS A 5 24.96 14.45 5.70
CA LYS A 5 24.97 13.35 4.71
C LYS A 5 24.35 12.01 5.20
N LYS A 6 23.44 12.04 6.17
CA LYS A 6 22.70 10.88 6.64
C LYS A 6 21.42 10.72 5.82
N CYS A 7 21.33 9.62 5.09
CA CYS A 7 20.11 9.26 4.38
C CYS A 7 19.12 8.60 5.34
N GLY A 8 17.83 8.96 5.22
CA GLY A 8 16.77 8.31 6.00
C GLY A 8 16.40 8.98 7.32
N ASP A 9 16.94 10.15 7.62
CA ASP A 9 16.62 10.90 8.86
C ASP A 9 15.17 11.42 8.88
N PHE A 10 14.54 11.57 7.73
CA PHE A 10 13.18 12.10 7.60
C PHE A 10 12.29 11.15 6.82
N TRP A 11 11.14 10.83 7.41
CA TRP A 11 10.12 10.02 6.78
C TRP A 11 8.88 10.87 6.58
N LEU A 12 8.42 10.94 5.34
CA LEU A 12 7.16 11.59 4.97
C LEU A 12 6.17 10.50 4.61
N THR A 13 5.03 10.50 5.25
CA THR A 13 3.95 9.55 4.95
C THR A 13 2.68 10.30 4.58
N GLY A 14 1.92 9.77 3.65
CA GLY A 14 0.66 10.37 3.25
C GLY A 14 -0.03 9.57 2.15
N SER A 15 -1.34 9.71 2.07
CA SER A 15 -2.20 9.08 1.07
C SER A 15 -2.38 9.92 -0.19
N GLN A 16 -2.03 11.21 -0.17
CA GLN A 16 -2.18 12.12 -1.30
C GLN A 16 -0.99 12.03 -2.26
N THR A 17 -0.98 11.01 -3.08
CA THR A 17 0.14 10.71 -4.00
C THR A 17 0.42 11.87 -4.96
N PHE A 18 -0.60 12.48 -5.58
CA PHE A 18 -0.41 13.53 -6.58
C PHE A 18 0.16 14.83 -6.00
N ARG A 19 -0.41 15.35 -4.92
CA ARG A 19 0.09 16.59 -4.29
C ARG A 19 1.47 16.41 -3.69
N MET A 20 1.71 15.26 -3.06
CA MET A 20 3.01 14.96 -2.47
C MET A 20 4.07 14.78 -3.56
N MET A 21 3.76 14.06 -4.65
CA MET A 21 4.67 13.86 -5.77
C MET A 21 5.02 15.17 -6.48
N LYS A 22 4.06 16.08 -6.72
CA LYS A 22 4.35 17.39 -7.30
C LYS A 22 5.38 18.16 -6.46
N ARG A 23 5.18 18.24 -5.15
CA ARG A 23 6.11 18.94 -4.24
C ARG A 23 7.47 18.25 -4.10
N VAL A 24 7.48 16.91 -4.07
CA VAL A 24 8.72 16.12 -3.98
C VAL A 24 9.54 16.24 -5.26
N THR A 25 8.91 16.19 -6.43
CA THR A 25 9.63 16.34 -7.71
C THR A 25 10.20 17.75 -7.90
N GLU A 26 9.51 18.78 -7.43
CA GLU A 26 9.99 20.15 -7.56
C GLU A 26 11.16 20.49 -6.61
N SER A 27 11.14 19.97 -5.37
CA SER A 27 12.09 20.39 -4.33
C SER A 27 13.09 19.33 -3.88
N LEU A 28 12.75 18.04 -4.04
CA LEU A 28 13.54 16.91 -3.52
C LEU A 28 14.01 15.93 -4.62
N ALA A 29 14.01 16.36 -5.89
CA ALA A 29 14.49 15.54 -6.99
C ALA A 29 15.91 15.00 -6.73
N GLY A 30 16.07 13.67 -6.77
CA GLY A 30 17.34 13.00 -6.51
C GLY A 30 17.77 12.92 -5.04
N ARG A 31 16.96 13.46 -4.08
CA ARG A 31 17.27 13.45 -2.64
C ARG A 31 16.28 12.65 -1.79
N ALA A 32 15.18 12.18 -2.39
CA ALA A 32 14.16 11.40 -1.70
C ALA A 32 14.02 10.01 -2.34
N GLY A 33 13.97 8.97 -1.52
CA GLY A 33 13.50 7.65 -1.91
C GLY A 33 11.98 7.58 -1.78
N ILE A 34 11.31 7.02 -2.77
CA ILE A 34 9.85 6.86 -2.77
C ILE A 34 9.54 5.39 -2.55
N VAL A 35 8.83 5.10 -1.46
CA VAL A 35 8.33 3.76 -1.15
C VAL A 35 6.81 3.79 -1.30
N ARG A 36 6.29 2.94 -2.18
CA ARG A 36 4.85 2.72 -2.30
C ARG A 36 4.45 1.57 -1.40
N MET A 37 3.43 1.79 -0.58
CA MET A 37 2.86 0.75 0.26
C MET A 37 1.54 0.30 -0.36
N GLU A 38 1.44 -0.99 -0.57
CA GLU A 38 0.22 -1.66 -1.04
C GLU A 38 -0.53 -2.27 0.16
N GLY A 39 -1.67 -2.89 -0.08
CA GLY A 39 -2.34 -3.70 0.94
C GLY A 39 -1.51 -4.93 1.31
N LEU A 40 -1.88 -5.59 2.40
CA LEU A 40 -1.18 -6.79 2.89
C LEU A 40 -1.17 -7.91 1.86
N SER A 41 -0.01 -8.47 1.60
CA SER A 41 0.14 -9.71 0.85
C SER A 41 -0.37 -10.91 1.65
N ASN A 42 -0.67 -12.02 0.98
CA ASN A 42 -1.01 -13.27 1.67
C ASN A 42 0.09 -13.75 2.63
N SER A 43 1.34 -13.49 2.32
CA SER A 43 2.46 -13.83 3.20
C SER A 43 2.42 -13.03 4.50
N GLU A 44 2.20 -11.72 4.41
CA GLU A 44 2.09 -10.84 5.58
C GLU A 44 0.87 -11.18 6.42
N ILE A 45 -0.29 -11.44 5.80
CA ILE A 45 -1.50 -11.87 6.52
C ILE A 45 -1.27 -13.15 7.32
N ASN A 46 -0.43 -14.06 6.82
CA ASN A 46 -0.10 -15.32 7.50
C ASN A 46 1.15 -15.22 8.40
N GLY A 47 1.71 -14.02 8.59
CA GLY A 47 2.91 -13.80 9.39
C GLY A 47 4.19 -14.38 8.78
N ASN A 48 4.19 -14.68 7.50
CA ASN A 48 5.34 -15.23 6.80
C ASN A 48 6.20 -14.11 6.21
N HIS A 49 7.50 -14.17 6.46
CA HIS A 49 8.47 -13.24 5.91
C HIS A 49 9.28 -13.93 4.81
N PHE A 50 8.98 -13.58 3.56
CA PHE A 50 9.75 -14.04 2.42
C PHE A 50 10.65 -12.93 1.87
N PRO A 51 11.82 -13.29 1.33
CA PRO A 51 12.63 -12.35 0.56
C PRO A 51 11.88 -11.91 -0.70
N ALA A 52 12.42 -10.96 -1.44
CA ALA A 52 11.86 -10.53 -2.72
C ALA A 52 11.56 -11.74 -3.63
N PHE A 53 10.52 -11.60 -4.47
CA PHE A 53 10.12 -12.68 -5.37
C PHE A 53 11.28 -13.04 -6.32
N ALA A 54 11.62 -14.32 -6.35
CA ALA A 54 12.61 -14.88 -7.26
C ALA A 54 11.95 -15.98 -8.10
N VAL A 55 12.41 -16.12 -9.35
CA VAL A 55 11.88 -17.12 -10.30
C VAL A 55 12.73 -18.41 -10.33
N ASP A 56 13.60 -18.60 -9.35
CA ASP A 56 14.36 -19.85 -9.27
C ASP A 56 13.53 -20.96 -8.60
N ILE A 57 13.68 -22.19 -9.08
CA ILE A 57 12.89 -23.33 -8.63
C ILE A 57 13.06 -23.63 -7.14
N PRO A 58 14.27 -23.69 -6.56
CA PRO A 58 14.47 -23.91 -5.15
C PRO A 58 13.74 -22.91 -4.24
N ALA A 59 13.79 -21.62 -4.56
CA ALA A 59 13.09 -20.58 -3.81
C ALA A 59 11.57 -20.72 -3.89
N LEU A 60 11.04 -21.09 -5.06
CA LEU A 60 9.60 -21.33 -5.24
C LEU A 60 9.14 -22.57 -4.47
N MET A 61 9.91 -23.67 -4.51
CA MET A 61 9.63 -24.89 -3.74
C MET A 61 9.64 -24.60 -2.24
N GLY A 62 10.63 -23.82 -1.75
CA GLY A 62 10.69 -23.39 -0.37
C GLY A 62 9.47 -22.58 0.07
N ARG A 63 8.96 -21.69 -0.78
CA ARG A 63 7.72 -20.93 -0.51
C ARG A 63 6.50 -21.83 -0.48
N MET A 64 6.39 -22.79 -1.41
CA MET A 64 5.28 -23.74 -1.46
C MET A 64 5.20 -24.62 -0.21
N SER A 65 6.33 -25.02 0.37
CA SER A 65 6.38 -25.89 1.56
C SER A 65 5.84 -25.22 2.83
N VAL A 66 5.87 -23.89 2.90
CA VAL A 66 5.35 -23.11 4.04
C VAL A 66 4.05 -22.36 3.72
N ALA A 67 3.56 -22.45 2.49
CA ALA A 67 2.27 -21.87 2.12
C ALA A 67 1.14 -22.60 2.86
N PRO A 68 0.21 -21.88 3.50
CA PRO A 68 -0.93 -22.53 4.14
C PRO A 68 -1.80 -23.21 3.09
N GLN A 69 -2.22 -24.41 3.39
CA GLN A 69 -3.23 -25.13 2.62
C GLN A 69 -4.57 -24.46 2.89
N MET A 70 -5.13 -23.82 1.87
CA MET A 70 -6.42 -23.13 1.96
C MET A 70 -7.47 -23.88 1.12
N THR A 71 -8.65 -24.05 1.67
CA THR A 71 -9.82 -24.49 0.91
C THR A 71 -10.30 -23.38 -0.03
N ILE A 72 -11.06 -23.74 -1.04
CA ILE A 72 -11.64 -22.77 -1.98
C ILE A 72 -12.49 -21.73 -1.21
N SER A 73 -13.27 -22.17 -0.23
CA SER A 73 -14.08 -21.26 0.60
C SER A 73 -13.24 -20.24 1.36
N GLU A 74 -12.10 -20.64 1.93
CA GLU A 74 -11.19 -19.74 2.62
C GLU A 74 -10.53 -18.75 1.67
N VAL A 75 -10.20 -19.18 0.44
CA VAL A 75 -9.67 -18.29 -0.59
C VAL A 75 -10.70 -17.21 -0.94
N PHE A 76 -11.96 -17.60 -1.19
CA PHE A 76 -13.01 -16.61 -1.47
C PHE A 76 -13.30 -15.70 -0.28
N ALA A 77 -13.31 -16.21 0.95
CA ALA A 77 -13.44 -15.39 2.15
C ALA A 77 -12.29 -14.37 2.26
N ARG A 78 -11.06 -14.75 1.92
CA ARG A 78 -9.90 -13.88 1.89
C ARG A 78 -10.02 -12.79 0.82
N ILE A 79 -10.45 -13.16 -0.39
CA ILE A 79 -10.71 -12.21 -1.48
C ILE A 79 -11.81 -11.22 -1.06
N TYR A 80 -12.88 -11.71 -0.46
CA TYR A 80 -13.98 -10.87 0.01
C TYR A 80 -13.55 -9.92 1.13
N LYS A 81 -12.73 -10.38 2.09
CA LYS A 81 -12.19 -9.54 3.17
C LYS A 81 -11.27 -8.44 2.64
N GLY A 82 -10.51 -8.72 1.58
CA GLY A 82 -9.54 -7.80 0.99
C GLY A 82 -8.21 -7.79 1.75
N SER A 83 -7.38 -6.79 1.49
CA SER A 83 -5.98 -6.72 1.95
C SER A 83 -5.67 -5.53 2.87
N MET A 84 -6.69 -4.82 3.35
CA MET A 84 -6.49 -3.65 4.21
C MET A 84 -6.04 -4.06 5.61
N PRO A 85 -4.90 -3.53 6.14
CA PRO A 85 -4.34 -3.95 7.42
C PRO A 85 -5.33 -3.91 8.59
N ARG A 86 -6.13 -2.84 8.67
CA ARG A 86 -7.09 -2.66 9.75
C ARG A 86 -8.10 -3.79 9.90
N LEU A 87 -8.43 -4.47 8.81
CA LEU A 87 -9.35 -5.63 8.84
C LEU A 87 -8.69 -6.88 9.44
N TYR A 88 -7.37 -6.89 9.59
CA TYR A 88 -6.59 -7.99 10.19
C TYR A 88 -6.09 -7.67 11.59
N GLU A 89 -5.99 -6.40 11.94
CA GLU A 89 -5.63 -5.97 13.30
C GLU A 89 -6.77 -6.15 14.30
N ASN A 90 -8.02 -5.98 13.85
CA ASN A 90 -9.18 -6.04 14.73
C ASN A 90 -10.34 -6.77 14.02
N GLU A 91 -10.67 -7.96 14.52
CA GLU A 91 -11.76 -8.80 14.00
C GLU A 91 -13.16 -8.19 14.22
N GLN A 92 -13.28 -7.20 15.10
CA GLN A 92 -14.57 -6.52 15.39
C GLN A 92 -14.89 -5.42 14.37
N VAL A 93 -13.98 -5.10 13.46
CA VAL A 93 -14.23 -4.10 12.42
C VAL A 93 -15.22 -4.66 11.41
N ASP A 94 -16.38 -4.02 11.31
CA ASP A 94 -17.32 -4.33 10.25
C ASP A 94 -16.72 -3.97 8.89
N ARG A 95 -16.61 -4.95 8.01
CA ARG A 95 -15.97 -4.82 6.71
C ARG A 95 -16.74 -3.86 5.79
N GLU A 96 -18.05 -3.97 5.76
CA GLU A 96 -18.88 -3.17 4.86
C GLU A 96 -18.83 -1.71 5.26
N GLN A 97 -19.03 -1.41 6.53
CA GLN A 97 -18.91 -0.06 7.07
C GLN A 97 -17.50 0.51 6.87
N TYR A 98 -16.45 -0.33 7.02
CA TYR A 98 -15.08 0.10 6.77
C TYR A 98 -14.86 0.54 5.32
N TYR A 99 -15.30 -0.26 4.34
CA TYR A 99 -15.11 0.06 2.93
C TYR A 99 -16.01 1.20 2.46
N GLU A 100 -17.22 1.32 2.95
CA GLU A 100 -18.09 2.48 2.69
C GLU A 100 -17.42 3.78 3.16
N SER A 101 -16.96 3.82 4.39
CA SER A 101 -16.26 4.99 4.95
C SER A 101 -14.96 5.28 4.18
N TYR A 102 -14.25 4.25 3.76
CA TYR A 102 -13.04 4.40 2.95
C TYR A 102 -13.34 5.01 1.58
N LEU A 103 -14.38 4.52 0.89
CA LEU A 103 -14.82 5.06 -0.40
C LEU A 103 -15.26 6.52 -0.28
N GLU A 104 -16.07 6.85 0.73
CA GLU A 104 -16.53 8.23 0.93
C GLU A 104 -15.39 9.20 1.22
N THR A 105 -14.49 8.82 2.10
CA THR A 105 -13.45 9.76 2.57
C THR A 105 -12.26 9.81 1.64
N TYR A 106 -11.83 8.70 1.07
CA TYR A 106 -10.61 8.59 0.27
C TYR A 106 -10.86 8.94 -1.20
N ILE A 107 -11.81 8.28 -1.83
CA ILE A 107 -12.11 8.47 -3.26
C ILE A 107 -12.67 9.87 -3.52
N SER A 108 -13.57 10.36 -2.66
CA SER A 108 -14.11 11.72 -2.81
C SER A 108 -13.04 12.81 -2.70
N ARG A 109 -11.98 12.57 -1.93
CA ARG A 109 -10.84 13.48 -1.82
C ARG A 109 -9.96 13.42 -3.07
N ASP A 110 -9.63 12.22 -3.53
CA ASP A 110 -8.75 12.03 -4.69
C ASP A 110 -9.40 12.54 -5.98
N ILE A 111 -10.71 12.34 -6.16
CA ILE A 111 -11.46 12.88 -7.30
C ILE A 111 -11.41 14.43 -7.30
N LYS A 112 -11.58 15.07 -6.14
CA LYS A 112 -11.47 16.54 -6.03
C LYS A 112 -10.07 17.03 -6.38
N ASP A 113 -9.04 16.33 -5.95
CA ASP A 113 -7.65 16.69 -6.24
C ASP A 113 -7.32 16.54 -7.73
N ILE A 114 -7.81 15.49 -8.39
CA ILE A 114 -7.65 15.26 -9.83
C ILE A 114 -8.41 16.33 -10.64
N SER A 115 -9.63 16.64 -10.25
CA SER A 115 -10.44 17.65 -10.95
C SER A 115 -9.84 19.05 -10.86
N GLN A 116 -9.20 19.42 -9.75
CA GLN A 116 -8.47 20.69 -9.63
C GLN A 116 -7.25 20.75 -10.55
N VAL A 117 -6.49 19.65 -10.68
CA VAL A 117 -5.33 19.58 -11.58
C VAL A 117 -5.72 19.71 -13.05
N VAL A 118 -6.85 19.12 -13.44
CA VAL A 118 -7.37 19.24 -14.82
C VAL A 118 -7.79 20.69 -15.14
N HIS A 119 -8.30 21.43 -14.17
CA HIS A 119 -8.64 22.83 -14.35
C HIS A 119 -7.42 23.76 -14.40
N GLU A 120 -6.34 23.46 -13.67
CA GLU A 120 -5.10 24.25 -13.71
C GLU A 120 -4.32 24.09 -15.02
N THR A 121 -4.50 22.99 -15.75
CA THR A 121 -3.85 22.74 -17.05
C THR A 121 -4.63 23.24 -18.25
N ALA A 122 -5.82 23.81 -18.05
CA ALA A 122 -6.68 24.35 -19.10
C ALA A 122 -6.53 25.87 -19.34
N PHE A 123 -5.49 26.50 -18.73
CA PHE A 123 -5.12 27.91 -18.95
C PHE A 123 -3.72 28.07 -19.52
#